data_4e410cc50da5b12d624644c5ca6d038e
#
_entry.id   4e410cc50da5b12d624644c5ca6d038e
#
_cell.length_a   1.000
_cell.length_b   1.000
_cell.length_c   1.000
_cell.angle_alpha   90.00
_cell.angle_beta   90.00
_cell.angle_gamma   90.00
#
_symmetry.space_group_name_H-M   'P 1'
#
loop_
_entity.id
_entity.type
_entity.pdbx_description
1 polymer ?
#
loop_
_entity_poly.entity_id
_entity_poly.type
_entity_poly.pdbx_seq_one_letter_code
_entity_poly.pdbx_strand_id
1 'polypeptide(L)'
;MDRFEPNLRIPGPTALPASVRAAGARQMINHRGPEFAAMLERILSGMKPYFGTTSDIAIITTAGTGGLEAIHVGLLGAAPRRPALLVP
;
A
#
# COMPACT_ATOMS: atom_id res chain seq x y z
N MET A 1 24.35 19.25 15.68
CA MET A 1 24.88 18.63 14.47
C MET A 1 23.74 18.51 13.49
N ASP A 2 23.70 19.38 12.50
CA ASP A 2 22.68 19.35 11.48
C ASP A 2 22.84 18.06 10.69
N ARG A 3 21.88 17.16 10.84
CA ARG A 3 21.84 15.97 10.03
C ARG A 3 21.46 16.38 8.61
N PHE A 4 22.37 16.21 7.70
CA PHE A 4 22.06 16.37 6.30
C PHE A 4 20.91 15.43 5.92
N GLU A 5 19.76 16.00 5.62
CA GLU A 5 18.63 15.24 5.08
C GLU A 5 18.83 15.14 3.58
N PRO A 6 19.02 13.95 3.03
CA PRO A 6 19.24 13.78 1.61
C PRO A 6 18.00 14.21 0.80
N ASN A 7 18.20 15.10 -0.15
CA ASN A 7 17.17 15.50 -1.09
C ASN A 7 17.19 14.56 -2.30
N LEU A 8 16.45 13.46 -2.18
CA LEU A 8 16.39 12.45 -3.22
C LEU A 8 15.54 12.93 -4.40
N ARG A 9 16.13 12.93 -5.59
CA ARG A 9 15.46 13.26 -6.87
C ARG A 9 15.51 12.09 -7.83
N ILE A 10 15.04 10.94 -7.35
CA ILE A 10 15.04 9.67 -8.06
C ILE A 10 13.64 9.04 -7.96
N PRO A 11 13.29 8.11 -8.84
CA PRO A 11 11.98 7.45 -8.79
C PRO A 11 11.69 6.70 -7.48
N GLY A 12 12.72 6.25 -6.81
CA GLY A 12 12.67 5.57 -5.52
C GLY A 12 14.06 5.12 -5.07
N PRO A 13 14.29 4.97 -3.75
CA PRO A 13 13.34 5.28 -2.67
C PRO A 13 13.11 6.78 -2.52
N THR A 14 11.96 7.15 -1.98
CA THR A 14 11.59 8.54 -1.70
C THR A 14 11.73 8.86 -0.21
N ALA A 15 11.98 10.13 0.11
CA ALA A 15 12.05 10.57 1.49
C ALA A 15 10.69 10.44 2.20
N LEU A 16 10.72 10.08 3.48
CA LEU A 16 9.53 9.98 4.32
C LEU A 16 9.42 11.20 5.23
N PRO A 17 8.22 11.79 5.40
CA PRO A 17 7.99 12.78 6.43
C PRO A 17 8.37 12.27 7.82
N ALA A 18 8.83 13.18 8.69
CA ALA A 18 9.27 12.82 10.05
C ALA A 18 8.18 12.09 10.85
N SER A 19 6.93 12.50 10.71
CA SER A 19 5.78 11.86 11.36
C SER A 19 5.58 10.40 10.91
N VAL A 20 5.81 10.12 9.64
CA VAL A 20 5.70 8.75 9.08
C VAL A 20 6.84 7.89 9.59
N ARG A 21 8.06 8.42 9.62
CA ARG A 21 9.21 7.72 10.20
C ARG A 21 8.99 7.39 11.69
N ALA A 22 8.47 8.35 12.44
CA ALA A 22 8.15 8.16 13.86
C ALA A 22 7.05 7.09 14.07
N ALA A 23 6.04 7.07 13.21
CA ALA A 23 5.02 6.03 13.26
C ALA A 23 5.58 4.62 13.01
N GLY A 24 6.53 4.49 12.09
CA GLY A 24 7.22 3.22 11.83
C GLY A 24 8.10 2.72 12.98
N ALA A 25 8.50 3.61 13.88
CA ALA A 25 9.30 3.27 15.07
C ALA A 25 8.46 2.92 16.31
N ARG A 26 7.14 2.96 16.23
CA ARG A 26 6.27 2.63 17.35
C ARG A 26 6.33 1.14 17.68
N GLN A 27 6.04 0.83 18.95
CA GLN A 27 5.89 -0.54 19.39
C GLN A 27 4.72 -1.23 18.69
N MET A 28 4.87 -2.50 18.46
CA MET A 28 3.84 -3.36 17.86
C MET A 28 2.59 -3.44 18.75
N ILE A 29 1.44 -3.54 18.11
CA ILE A 29 0.15 -3.81 18.75
C ILE A 29 -0.38 -5.17 18.31
N ASN A 30 -1.34 -5.72 19.04
CA ASN A 30 -1.97 -6.97 18.66
C ASN A 30 -2.78 -6.80 17.37
N HIS A 31 -2.34 -7.42 16.28
CA HIS A 31 -2.97 -7.35 14.97
C HIS A 31 -4.37 -8.00 14.90
N ARG A 32 -4.74 -8.78 15.93
CA ARG A 32 -6.09 -9.38 16.08
C ARG A 32 -6.95 -8.65 17.11
N GLY A 33 -6.44 -7.57 17.66
CA GLY A 33 -7.14 -6.79 18.68
C GLY A 33 -8.02 -5.69 18.10
N PRO A 34 -8.90 -5.11 18.93
CA PRO A 34 -9.81 -4.05 18.51
C PRO A 34 -9.10 -2.75 18.14
N GLU A 35 -7.94 -2.47 18.72
CA GLU A 35 -7.12 -1.31 18.40
C GLU A 35 -6.61 -1.36 16.96
N PHE A 36 -6.12 -2.51 16.53
CA PHE A 36 -5.67 -2.70 15.15
C PHE A 36 -6.85 -2.63 14.17
N ALA A 37 -7.98 -3.25 14.50
CA ALA A 37 -9.18 -3.20 13.67
C ALA A 37 -9.66 -1.76 13.44
N ALA A 38 -9.71 -0.96 14.49
CA ALA A 38 -10.10 0.45 14.40
C ALA A 38 -9.10 1.29 13.57
N MET A 39 -7.82 1.01 13.73
CA MET A 39 -6.76 1.66 12.93
C MET A 39 -6.90 1.32 11.44
N LEU A 40 -7.08 0.04 11.12
CA LEU A 40 -7.24 -0.45 9.75
C LEU A 40 -8.49 0.15 9.08
N GLU A 41 -9.61 0.21 9.80
CA GLU A 41 -10.84 0.82 9.31
C GLU A 41 -10.64 2.30 8.94
N ARG A 42 -9.97 3.06 9.80
CA ARG A 42 -9.62 4.47 9.50
C ARG A 42 -8.74 4.60 8.27
N ILE A 43 -7.76 3.72 8.11
CA ILE A 43 -6.86 3.72 6.95
C ILE A 43 -7.66 3.44 5.68
N LEU A 44 -8.42 2.37 5.64
CA LEU A 44 -9.19 1.97 4.46
C LEU A 44 -10.23 3.02 4.07
N SER A 45 -10.94 3.57 5.04
CA SER A 45 -11.91 4.65 4.81
C SER A 45 -11.25 5.92 4.29
N GLY A 46 -10.11 6.29 4.86
CA GLY A 46 -9.36 7.49 4.47
C GLY A 46 -8.73 7.39 3.08
N MET A 47 -8.45 6.19 2.61
CA MET A 47 -7.89 5.97 1.27
C MET A 47 -8.91 6.05 0.14
N LYS A 48 -10.18 5.80 0.42
CA LYS A 48 -11.24 5.83 -0.60
C LYS A 48 -11.34 7.16 -1.35
N PRO A 49 -11.42 8.31 -0.69
CA PRO A 49 -11.41 9.61 -1.38
C PRO A 49 -10.13 9.84 -2.18
N TYR A 50 -8.99 9.39 -1.65
CA TYR A 50 -7.70 9.53 -2.30
C TYR A 50 -7.65 8.81 -3.65
N PHE A 51 -8.23 7.60 -3.71
CA PHE A 51 -8.37 6.84 -4.97
C PHE A 51 -9.64 7.19 -5.76
N GLY A 52 -10.48 8.08 -5.27
CA GLY A 52 -11.72 8.47 -5.95
C GLY A 52 -12.70 7.30 -6.10
N THR A 53 -12.78 6.41 -5.11
CA THR A 53 -13.60 5.20 -5.19
C THR A 53 -14.50 5.02 -3.96
N THR A 54 -15.63 4.35 -4.16
CA THR A 54 -16.48 3.83 -3.10
C THR A 54 -16.30 2.32 -2.89
N SER A 55 -15.53 1.67 -3.76
CA SER A 55 -15.22 0.24 -3.67
C SER A 55 -14.33 -0.08 -2.47
N ASP A 56 -14.28 -1.35 -2.11
CA ASP A 56 -13.38 -1.82 -1.08
C ASP A 56 -11.91 -1.69 -1.51
N ILE A 57 -11.08 -1.38 -0.53
CA ILE A 57 -9.63 -1.27 -0.70
C ILE A 57 -8.99 -2.40 0.09
N ALA A 58 -8.08 -3.13 -0.55
CA ALA A 58 -7.27 -4.14 0.09
C ALA A 58 -5.81 -3.65 0.21
N ILE A 59 -5.23 -3.80 1.39
CA ILE A 59 -3.80 -3.57 1.62
C ILE A 59 -3.10 -4.93 1.59
N ILE A 60 -2.17 -5.07 0.65
CA ILE A 60 -1.39 -6.30 0.49
C ILE A 60 0.03 -6.04 0.96
N THR A 61 0.53 -6.88 1.85
CA THR A 61 1.91 -6.80 2.35
C THR A 61 2.87 -7.35 1.29
N THR A 62 3.27 -6.48 0.38
CA THR A 62 4.14 -6.83 -0.74
C THR A 62 4.77 -5.57 -1.34
N ALA A 63 5.72 -5.74 -2.27
CA ALA A 63 6.13 -4.69 -3.18
C ALA A 63 5.08 -4.50 -4.29
N GLY A 64 5.21 -3.44 -5.12
CA GLY A 64 4.31 -3.18 -6.23
C GLY A 64 4.12 -4.36 -7.20
N THR A 65 5.17 -5.17 -7.39
CA THR A 65 5.14 -6.41 -8.20
C THR A 65 4.08 -7.39 -7.72
N GLY A 66 3.96 -7.62 -6.41
CA GLY A 66 2.94 -8.53 -5.86
C GLY A 66 1.53 -7.96 -5.98
N GLY A 67 1.35 -6.64 -5.94
CA GLY A 67 0.07 -5.98 -6.23
C GLY A 67 -0.36 -6.19 -7.67
N LEU A 68 0.55 -6.02 -8.62
CA LEU A 68 0.30 -6.29 -10.05
C LEU A 68 -0.03 -7.76 -10.28
N GLU A 69 0.72 -8.68 -9.66
CA GLU A 69 0.43 -10.11 -9.75
C GLU A 69 -0.97 -10.45 -9.22
N ALA A 70 -1.37 -9.89 -8.10
CA ALA A 70 -2.71 -10.10 -7.53
C ALA A 70 -3.82 -9.68 -8.50
N ILE A 71 -3.66 -8.54 -9.19
CA ILE A 71 -4.60 -8.07 -10.20
C ILE A 71 -4.65 -9.04 -11.39
N HIS A 72 -3.50 -9.43 -11.91
CA HIS A 72 -3.44 -10.35 -13.05
C HIS A 72 -4.06 -11.71 -12.74
N VAL A 73 -3.71 -12.31 -11.61
CA VAL A 73 -4.28 -13.60 -11.18
C VAL A 73 -5.78 -13.49 -10.96
N GLY A 74 -6.23 -12.41 -10.29
CA GLY A 74 -7.66 -12.21 -10.01
C GLY A 74 -8.51 -12.00 -11.26
N LEU A 75 -8.01 -11.25 -12.24
CA LEU A 75 -8.76 -10.94 -13.47
C LEU A 75 -8.60 -12.03 -14.55
N LEU A 76 -7.40 -12.57 -14.71
CA LEU A 76 -7.10 -13.49 -15.80
C LEU A 76 -7.36 -14.96 -15.42
N GLY A 77 -7.19 -15.31 -14.15
CA GLY A 77 -7.44 -16.67 -13.67
C GLY A 77 -8.90 -17.10 -13.73
N ALA A 78 -9.83 -16.16 -13.69
CA ALA A 78 -11.28 -16.41 -13.80
C ALA A 78 -11.81 -16.31 -15.25
N ALA A 79 -10.97 -15.94 -16.22
CA ALA A 79 -11.42 -15.74 -17.59
C ALA A 79 -11.62 -17.06 -18.33
N PRO A 80 -12.78 -17.28 -19.00
CA PRO A 80 -13.05 -18.50 -19.74
C PRO A 80 -12.28 -18.60 -21.06
N ARG A 81 -11.59 -17.54 -21.48
CA ARG A 81 -10.76 -17.47 -22.69
C ARG A 81 -9.34 -17.09 -22.31
N ARG A 82 -8.36 -17.53 -23.13
CA ARG A 82 -6.97 -17.12 -22.96
C ARG A 82 -6.84 -15.59 -23.13
N PRO A 83 -6.62 -14.84 -22.07
CA PRO A 83 -6.44 -13.39 -22.17
C PRO A 83 -5.07 -13.10 -22.77
N ALA A 84 -5.01 -12.06 -23.59
CA ALA A 84 -3.74 -11.50 -24.05
C ALA A 84 -3.31 -10.41 -23.09
N LEU A 85 -2.12 -10.51 -22.53
CA LEU A 85 -1.48 -9.46 -21.76
C LEU A 85 -0.57 -8.66 -22.69
N LEU A 86 -0.90 -7.39 -22.90
CA LEU A 86 0.00 -6.47 -23.60
C LEU A 86 1.04 -5.95 -22.60
N VAL A 87 2.28 -6.33 -22.81
CA VAL A 87 3.43 -5.79 -22.07
C VAL A 87 4.10 -4.78 -22.98
N PRO A 88 4.20 -3.51 -22.56
CA PRO A 88 4.90 -2.48 -23.33
C PRO A 88 6.40 -2.75 -23.44
#